data_fdb02a278bc3e8659ef3cfa39553f5b3
#
_entry.id   fdb02a278bc3e8659ef3cfa39553f5b3
#
_cell.length_a   1.000
_cell.length_b   1.000
_cell.length_c   1.000
_cell.angle_alpha   90.00
_cell.angle_beta   90.00
_cell.angle_gamma   90.00
#
_symmetry.space_group_name_H-M   'P 1'
#
loop_
_entity.id
_entity.type
_entity.pdbx_description
1 polymer ?
#
loop_
_entity_poly.entity_id
_entity_poly.type
_entity_poly.pdbx_seq_one_letter_code
_entity_poly.pdbx_strand_id
1 'polypeptide(L)'
;MEQTRHLRHDFRQHLHVISGLTESGNLDALKTYLHQYESEIGDAPALLCSNPAVDAIAGYYALWASQKQISIHWNLNLPDQLPLPESDLCMLMGNLLENALLASENLPPEERDVSVVCQMLSPAMLGLIVENRYDGTLKRHGDTLYSTRHSGCGTGLISVKSAVRKYNGQLTMSTENKTFRVHILLNL
;
A
#
# COMPACT_ATOMS: atom_id res chain seq x y z
N MET A 1 15.50 20.64 5.84
CA MET A 1 15.16 20.89 4.41
C MET A 1 16.18 20.33 3.42
N GLU A 2 17.45 20.18 3.74
CA GLU A 2 18.47 19.58 2.87
C GLU A 2 18.29 18.08 2.67
N GLN A 3 18.03 17.31 3.71
CA GLN A 3 17.83 15.85 3.61
C GLN A 3 16.72 15.45 2.62
N THR A 4 15.65 16.23 2.55
CA THR A 4 14.52 15.96 1.62
C THR A 4 14.89 16.28 0.16
N ARG A 5 15.88 17.15 -0.08
CA ARG A 5 16.40 17.44 -1.43
C ARG A 5 17.33 16.32 -1.91
N HIS A 6 18.22 15.81 -1.06
CA HIS A 6 19.10 14.69 -1.38
C HIS A 6 18.28 13.43 -1.67
N LEU A 7 17.32 13.10 -0.81
CA LEU A 7 16.44 11.94 -1.01
C LEU A 7 15.69 11.98 -2.36
N ARG A 8 15.16 13.17 -2.75
CA ARG A 8 14.48 13.33 -4.05
C ARG A 8 15.43 13.25 -5.24
N HIS A 9 16.67 13.72 -5.08
CA HIS A 9 17.69 13.63 -6.11
C HIS A 9 18.08 12.17 -6.34
N ASP A 10 18.36 11.44 -5.27
CA ASP A 10 18.76 10.03 -5.32
C ASP A 10 17.64 9.16 -5.89
N PHE A 11 16.39 9.41 -5.48
CA PHE A 11 15.23 8.73 -6.04
C PHE A 11 15.07 8.96 -7.55
N ARG A 12 15.32 10.20 -8.05
CA ARG A 12 15.30 10.48 -9.49
C ARG A 12 16.39 9.73 -10.24
N GLN A 13 17.59 9.61 -9.67
CA GLN A 13 18.67 8.83 -10.28
C GLN A 13 18.27 7.36 -10.43
N HIS A 14 17.67 6.75 -9.40
CA HIS A 14 17.17 5.38 -9.48
C HIS A 14 16.10 5.23 -10.57
N LEU A 15 15.15 6.16 -10.66
CA LEU A 15 14.14 6.15 -11.72
C LEU A 15 14.75 6.26 -13.11
N HIS A 16 15.79 7.07 -13.31
CA HIS A 16 16.49 7.17 -14.61
C HIS A 16 17.19 5.87 -15.00
N VAL A 17 17.82 5.18 -14.04
CA VAL A 17 18.45 3.88 -14.31
C VAL A 17 17.39 2.84 -14.68
N ILE A 18 16.29 2.75 -13.92
CA ILE A 18 15.17 1.84 -14.18
C ILE A 18 14.59 2.12 -15.58
N SER A 19 14.29 3.40 -15.91
CA SER A 19 13.77 3.77 -17.23
C SER A 19 14.73 3.38 -18.36
N GLY A 20 16.02 3.69 -18.23
CA GLY A 20 17.03 3.36 -19.25
C GLY A 20 17.19 1.86 -19.46
N LEU A 21 17.17 1.06 -18.39
CA LEU A 21 17.21 -0.41 -18.48
C LEU A 21 15.93 -0.98 -19.12
N THR A 22 14.78 -0.38 -18.81
CA THR A 22 13.49 -0.78 -19.39
C THR A 22 13.44 -0.41 -20.87
N GLU A 23 13.85 0.81 -21.26
CA GLU A 23 13.89 1.26 -22.67
C GLU A 23 14.84 0.44 -23.52
N SER A 24 15.96 0.01 -22.95
CA SER A 24 16.92 -0.88 -23.63
C SER A 24 16.48 -2.33 -23.71
N GLY A 25 15.36 -2.71 -23.08
CA GLY A 25 14.87 -4.08 -23.00
C GLY A 25 15.77 -5.02 -22.20
N ASN A 26 16.73 -4.48 -21.43
CA ASN A 26 17.68 -5.30 -20.68
C ASN A 26 17.09 -5.71 -19.31
N LEU A 27 16.13 -6.65 -19.36
CA LEU A 27 15.42 -7.14 -18.19
C LEU A 27 16.32 -7.80 -17.15
N ASP A 28 17.39 -8.46 -17.57
CA ASP A 28 18.32 -9.12 -16.63
C ASP A 28 19.15 -8.10 -15.86
N ALA A 29 19.63 -7.05 -16.51
CA ALA A 29 20.29 -5.94 -15.82
C ALA A 29 19.32 -5.18 -14.91
N LEU A 30 18.08 -5.01 -15.33
CA LEU A 30 17.05 -4.39 -14.50
C LEU A 30 16.76 -5.22 -13.24
N LYS A 31 16.59 -6.52 -13.38
CA LYS A 31 16.43 -7.44 -12.24
C LYS A 31 17.61 -7.38 -11.30
N THR A 32 18.85 -7.45 -11.84
CA THR A 32 20.07 -7.35 -11.03
C THR A 32 20.16 -6.03 -10.28
N TYR A 33 19.81 -4.92 -10.95
CA TYR A 33 19.79 -3.59 -10.31
C TYR A 33 18.76 -3.52 -9.18
N LEU A 34 17.55 -4.03 -9.40
CA LEU A 34 16.49 -4.05 -8.37
C LEU A 34 16.88 -4.95 -7.19
N HIS A 35 17.44 -6.14 -7.45
CA HIS A 35 17.90 -7.05 -6.38
C HIS A 35 19.00 -6.48 -5.48
N GLN A 36 19.79 -5.51 -5.96
CA GLN A 36 20.77 -4.81 -5.10
C GLN A 36 20.10 -3.96 -4.00
N TYR A 37 18.86 -3.55 -4.23
CA TYR A 37 18.08 -2.74 -3.30
C TYR A 37 17.00 -3.53 -2.55
N GLU A 38 16.64 -4.68 -3.07
CA GLU A 38 15.66 -5.60 -2.49
C GLU A 38 16.38 -6.88 -2.06
N SER A 39 17.16 -6.82 -0.98
CA SER A 39 17.72 -8.05 -0.42
C SER A 39 16.56 -8.94 0.08
N GLU A 40 16.38 -10.07 -0.62
CA GLU A 40 15.48 -11.17 -0.29
C GLU A 40 14.01 -11.04 -0.75
N ILE A 41 13.79 -10.96 -2.07
CA ILE A 41 12.49 -11.37 -2.63
C ILE A 41 12.50 -12.89 -2.70
N GLY A 42 11.70 -13.54 -1.85
CA GLY A 42 11.42 -14.97 -1.93
C GLY A 42 10.62 -15.32 -3.20
N ASP A 43 10.28 -16.59 -3.38
CA ASP A 43 9.47 -17.07 -4.51
C ASP A 43 8.22 -16.20 -4.70
N ALA A 44 7.94 -15.86 -5.97
CA ALA A 44 6.78 -15.04 -6.31
C ALA A 44 5.50 -15.69 -5.75
N PRO A 45 4.68 -14.96 -5.00
CA PRO A 45 3.42 -15.50 -4.48
C PRO A 45 2.50 -15.91 -5.65
N ALA A 46 1.58 -16.84 -5.38
CA ALA A 46 0.53 -17.18 -6.35
C ALA A 46 -0.22 -15.89 -6.77
N LEU A 47 -0.71 -15.87 -8.02
CA LEU A 47 -1.48 -14.74 -8.58
C LEU A 47 -2.64 -14.35 -7.65
N LEU A 48 -2.62 -13.15 -7.13
CA LEU A 48 -3.61 -12.62 -6.19
C LEU A 48 -4.69 -11.79 -6.88
N CYS A 49 -4.37 -11.21 -8.05
CA CYS A 49 -5.27 -10.33 -8.80
C CYS A 49 -5.01 -10.43 -10.31
N SER A 50 -6.06 -10.33 -11.14
CA SER A 50 -5.92 -10.27 -12.60
C SER A 50 -5.25 -9.00 -13.09
N ASN A 51 -5.40 -7.87 -12.37
CA ASN A 51 -4.72 -6.62 -12.70
C ASN A 51 -3.22 -6.71 -12.34
N PRO A 52 -2.28 -6.57 -13.32
CA PRO A 52 -0.86 -6.80 -13.08
C PRO A 52 -0.22 -5.86 -12.06
N ALA A 53 -0.63 -4.59 -12.03
CA ALA A 53 -0.07 -3.61 -11.10
C ALA A 53 -0.54 -3.86 -9.66
N VAL A 54 -1.82 -4.26 -9.50
CA VAL A 54 -2.39 -4.62 -8.20
C VAL A 54 -1.81 -5.94 -7.72
N ASP A 55 -1.64 -6.92 -8.62
CA ASP A 55 -0.99 -8.20 -8.30
C ASP A 55 0.44 -7.99 -7.79
N ALA A 56 1.23 -7.16 -8.48
CA ALA A 56 2.60 -6.86 -8.10
C ALA A 56 2.69 -6.23 -6.70
N ILE A 57 1.85 -5.22 -6.40
CA ILE A 57 1.87 -4.58 -5.09
C ILE A 57 1.34 -5.50 -3.99
N ALA A 58 0.30 -6.29 -4.28
CA ALA A 58 -0.23 -7.26 -3.33
C ALA A 58 0.80 -8.35 -3.02
N GLY A 59 1.50 -8.86 -4.03
CA GLY A 59 2.59 -9.82 -3.88
C GLY A 59 3.73 -9.31 -3.00
N TYR A 60 4.15 -8.06 -3.20
CA TYR A 60 5.16 -7.41 -2.36
C TYR A 60 4.73 -7.38 -0.88
N TYR A 61 3.51 -6.93 -0.60
CA TYR A 61 3.02 -6.87 0.78
C TYR A 61 2.69 -8.25 1.36
N ALA A 62 2.31 -9.23 0.55
CA ALA A 62 2.15 -10.62 0.98
C ALA A 62 3.48 -11.22 1.47
N LEU A 63 4.56 -10.96 0.74
CA LEU A 63 5.90 -11.38 1.14
C LEU A 63 6.34 -10.70 2.43
N TRP A 64 6.16 -9.38 2.54
CA TRP A 64 6.46 -8.65 3.77
C TRP A 64 5.67 -9.19 4.97
N ALA A 65 4.35 -9.41 4.80
CA ALA A 65 3.49 -10.00 5.83
C ALA A 65 4.00 -11.38 6.28
N SER A 66 4.39 -12.24 5.33
CA SER A 66 4.94 -13.57 5.61
C SER A 66 6.21 -13.49 6.47
N GLN A 67 7.16 -12.63 6.11
CA GLN A 67 8.40 -12.42 6.87
C GLN A 67 8.15 -11.95 8.31
N LYS A 68 7.03 -11.23 8.52
CA LYS A 68 6.62 -10.70 9.82
C LYS A 68 5.61 -11.57 10.57
N GLN A 69 5.32 -12.76 10.04
CA GLN A 69 4.31 -13.66 10.60
C GLN A 69 2.95 -12.97 10.78
N ILE A 70 2.52 -12.18 9.79
CA ILE A 70 1.22 -11.53 9.75
C ILE A 70 0.34 -12.30 8.80
N SER A 71 -0.84 -12.75 9.26
CA SER A 71 -1.86 -13.30 8.39
C SER A 71 -2.49 -12.19 7.57
N ILE A 72 -2.54 -12.36 6.23
CA ILE A 72 -3.19 -11.38 5.34
C ILE A 72 -4.19 -12.09 4.42
N HIS A 73 -5.42 -11.61 4.43
CA HIS A 73 -6.54 -12.16 3.66
C HIS A 73 -6.88 -11.24 2.50
N TRP A 74 -6.70 -11.74 1.27
CA TRP A 74 -6.92 -11.00 0.05
C TRP A 74 -8.27 -11.32 -0.59
N ASN A 75 -9.01 -10.29 -0.97
CA ASN A 75 -10.18 -10.38 -1.85
C ASN A 75 -10.07 -9.26 -2.89
N LEU A 76 -9.37 -9.56 -3.99
CA LEU A 76 -9.04 -8.61 -5.05
C LEU A 76 -9.80 -9.02 -6.32
N ASN A 77 -10.89 -8.31 -6.60
CA ASN A 77 -11.74 -8.57 -7.76
C ASN A 77 -11.75 -7.34 -8.68
N LEU A 78 -10.71 -7.22 -9.49
CA LEU A 78 -10.47 -6.10 -10.39
C LEU A 78 -10.24 -6.61 -11.82
N PRO A 79 -10.70 -5.87 -12.84
CA PRO A 79 -10.41 -6.20 -14.23
C PRO A 79 -8.94 -5.89 -14.56
N ASP A 80 -8.45 -6.47 -15.64
CA ASP A 80 -7.07 -6.25 -16.13
C ASP A 80 -6.77 -4.77 -16.38
N GLN A 81 -7.77 -4.01 -16.85
CA GLN A 81 -7.68 -2.57 -17.05
C GLN A 81 -8.66 -1.84 -16.16
N LEU A 82 -8.18 -0.81 -15.49
CA LEU A 82 -8.97 0.03 -14.59
C LEU A 82 -9.25 1.39 -15.22
N PRO A 83 -10.42 2.01 -14.95
CA PRO A 83 -10.75 3.34 -15.41
C PRO A 83 -10.05 4.47 -14.61
N LEU A 84 -8.98 4.14 -13.88
CA LEU A 84 -8.12 5.08 -13.16
C LEU A 84 -6.66 4.70 -13.37
N PRO A 85 -5.71 5.65 -13.24
CA PRO A 85 -4.29 5.34 -13.27
C PRO A 85 -3.91 4.31 -12.20
N GLU A 86 -3.27 3.23 -12.61
CA GLU A 86 -2.81 2.16 -11.71
C GLU A 86 -1.89 2.69 -10.61
N SER A 87 -1.07 3.70 -10.92
CA SER A 87 -0.21 4.38 -9.95
C SER A 87 -0.98 4.99 -8.77
N ASP A 88 -2.19 5.50 -9.00
CA ASP A 88 -3.01 6.09 -7.94
C ASP A 88 -3.56 4.98 -7.02
N LEU A 89 -4.02 3.85 -7.60
CA LEU A 89 -4.49 2.71 -6.82
C LEU A 89 -3.34 2.04 -6.05
N CYS A 90 -2.19 1.84 -6.69
CA CYS A 90 -1.00 1.31 -6.02
C CYS A 90 -0.54 2.20 -4.87
N MET A 91 -0.59 3.53 -5.04
CA MET A 91 -0.27 4.47 -3.98
C MET A 91 -1.26 4.39 -2.82
N LEU A 92 -2.57 4.27 -3.10
CA LEU A 92 -3.60 4.08 -2.07
C LEU A 92 -3.38 2.78 -1.30
N MET A 93 -3.27 1.65 -2.02
CA MET A 93 -3.05 0.33 -1.43
C MET A 93 -1.76 0.30 -0.62
N GLY A 94 -0.65 0.80 -1.18
CA GLY A 94 0.64 0.82 -0.51
C GLY A 94 0.62 1.56 0.81
N ASN A 95 0.07 2.77 0.84
CA ASN A 95 -0.04 3.54 2.09
C ASN A 95 -0.92 2.85 3.15
N LEU A 96 -2.01 2.21 2.73
CA LEU A 96 -2.91 1.53 3.67
C LEU A 96 -2.31 0.21 4.17
N LEU A 97 -1.71 -0.58 3.29
CA LEU A 97 -1.06 -1.86 3.62
C LEU A 97 0.13 -1.65 4.53
N GLU A 98 1.01 -0.69 4.22
CA GLU A 98 2.12 -0.34 5.09
C GLU A 98 1.65 0.02 6.50
N ASN A 99 0.64 0.87 6.62
CA ASN A 99 0.07 1.25 7.91
C ASN A 99 -0.52 0.04 8.65
N ALA A 100 -1.23 -0.83 7.95
CA ALA A 100 -1.87 -2.02 8.52
C ALA A 100 -0.82 -3.02 9.06
N LEU A 101 0.19 -3.35 8.24
CA LEU A 101 1.24 -4.29 8.64
C LEU A 101 2.06 -3.75 9.82
N LEU A 102 2.47 -2.48 9.76
CA LEU A 102 3.21 -1.83 10.82
C LEU A 102 2.43 -1.75 12.15
N ALA A 103 1.10 -1.59 12.10
CA ALA A 103 0.28 -1.61 13.30
C ALA A 103 0.14 -3.03 13.87
N SER A 104 0.01 -4.03 12.99
CA SER A 104 -0.09 -5.45 13.38
C SER A 104 1.22 -6.00 13.96
N GLU A 105 2.39 -5.51 13.53
CA GLU A 105 3.69 -5.93 14.08
C GLU A 105 3.82 -5.74 15.60
N ASN A 106 3.07 -4.82 16.19
CA ASN A 106 3.07 -4.57 17.63
C ASN A 106 2.29 -5.61 18.45
N LEU A 107 1.60 -6.53 17.78
CA LEU A 107 0.84 -7.61 18.40
C LEU A 107 1.67 -8.90 18.47
N PRO A 108 1.31 -9.85 19.38
CA PRO A 108 1.80 -11.21 19.31
C PRO A 108 1.49 -11.85 17.95
N PRO A 109 2.35 -12.72 17.40
CA PRO A 109 2.19 -13.29 16.06
C PRO A 109 0.81 -13.90 15.79
N GLU A 110 0.23 -14.58 16.77
CA GLU A 110 -1.08 -15.23 16.69
C GLU A 110 -2.27 -14.26 16.62
N GLU A 111 -2.04 -12.98 16.94
CA GLU A 111 -3.05 -11.92 16.86
C GLU A 111 -2.90 -11.03 15.63
N ARG A 112 -1.81 -11.22 14.84
CA ARG A 112 -1.52 -10.40 13.66
C ARG A 112 -2.43 -10.79 12.52
N ASP A 113 -3.36 -9.91 12.17
CA ASP A 113 -4.34 -10.17 11.13
C ASP A 113 -4.63 -8.90 10.33
N VAL A 114 -4.63 -9.04 9.00
CA VAL A 114 -4.94 -7.99 8.03
C VAL A 114 -5.90 -8.54 6.99
N SER A 115 -6.91 -7.78 6.62
CA SER A 115 -7.85 -8.12 5.55
C SER A 115 -7.88 -6.99 4.52
N VAL A 116 -7.89 -7.36 3.24
CA VAL A 116 -7.89 -6.44 2.11
C VAL A 116 -8.97 -6.83 1.13
N VAL A 117 -9.90 -5.93 0.87
CA VAL A 117 -10.91 -6.08 -0.16
C VAL A 117 -10.77 -4.93 -1.14
N CYS A 118 -10.56 -5.23 -2.41
CA CYS A 118 -10.55 -4.24 -3.49
C CYS A 118 -11.33 -4.74 -4.68
N GLN A 119 -12.39 -4.02 -5.06
CA GLN A 119 -13.29 -4.47 -6.13
C GLN A 119 -14.00 -3.33 -6.82
N MET A 120 -14.37 -3.55 -8.06
CA MET A 120 -15.33 -2.69 -8.76
C MET A 120 -16.74 -2.96 -8.22
N LEU A 121 -17.37 -1.93 -7.67
CA LEU A 121 -18.77 -1.97 -7.21
C LEU A 121 -19.74 -1.66 -8.35
N SER A 122 -19.30 -0.89 -9.33
CA SER A 122 -19.96 -0.60 -10.61
C SER A 122 -18.90 -0.19 -11.64
N PRO A 123 -19.25 -0.04 -12.93
CA PRO A 123 -18.28 0.45 -13.94
C PRO A 123 -17.62 1.80 -13.60
N ALA A 124 -18.26 2.62 -12.75
CA ALA A 124 -17.79 3.93 -12.37
C ALA A 124 -17.50 4.06 -10.85
N MET A 125 -17.41 2.95 -10.13
CA MET A 125 -17.18 2.99 -8.68
C MET A 125 -16.27 1.85 -8.21
N LEU A 126 -15.21 2.22 -7.50
CA LEU A 126 -14.29 1.27 -6.87
C LEU A 126 -14.40 1.35 -5.36
N GLY A 127 -14.45 0.18 -4.70
CA GLY A 127 -14.38 0.03 -3.25
C GLY A 127 -13.04 -0.56 -2.83
N LEU A 128 -12.42 0.04 -1.81
CA LEU A 128 -11.22 -0.47 -1.17
C LEU A 128 -11.43 -0.48 0.35
N ILE A 129 -11.24 -1.64 0.97
CA ILE A 129 -11.29 -1.80 2.42
C ILE A 129 -9.99 -2.43 2.86
N VAL A 130 -9.35 -1.84 3.86
CA VAL A 130 -8.21 -2.43 4.57
C VAL A 130 -8.54 -2.45 6.05
N GLU A 131 -8.45 -3.61 6.64
CA GLU A 131 -8.66 -3.83 8.07
C GLU A 131 -7.43 -4.48 8.68
N ASN A 132 -7.09 -4.08 9.88
CA ASN A 132 -6.02 -4.72 10.65
C ASN A 132 -6.33 -4.73 12.12
N ARG A 133 -5.81 -5.74 12.82
CA ARG A 133 -5.73 -5.70 14.28
C ARG A 133 -4.58 -4.81 14.73
N TYR A 134 -4.75 -4.15 15.87
CA TYR A 134 -3.73 -3.29 16.47
C TYR A 134 -3.82 -3.33 18.01
N ASP A 135 -2.83 -2.81 18.70
CA ASP A 135 -2.71 -2.85 20.17
C ASP A 135 -3.73 -1.95 20.91
N GLY A 136 -4.53 -1.18 20.21
CA GLY A 136 -5.49 -0.23 20.77
C GLY A 136 -4.93 1.18 20.94
N THR A 137 -3.65 1.39 20.66
CA THR A 137 -3.00 2.71 20.82
C THR A 137 -3.15 3.54 19.55
N LEU A 138 -3.88 4.64 19.65
CA LEU A 138 -4.02 5.64 18.57
C LEU A 138 -3.70 7.02 19.09
N LYS A 139 -2.88 7.76 18.36
CA LYS A 139 -2.68 9.20 18.61
C LYS A 139 -3.71 9.99 17.83
N ARG A 140 -4.63 10.65 18.53
CA ARG A 140 -5.62 11.56 17.95
C ARG A 140 -5.36 13.00 18.39
N HIS A 141 -5.55 13.93 17.47
CA HIS A 141 -5.68 15.34 17.79
C HIS A 141 -6.90 15.89 17.05
N GLY A 142 -8.00 16.08 17.76
CA GLY A 142 -9.33 16.30 17.17
C GLY A 142 -9.74 15.08 16.33
N ASP A 143 -10.21 15.32 15.11
CA ASP A 143 -10.63 14.29 14.16
C ASP A 143 -9.46 13.72 13.31
N THR A 144 -8.22 14.15 13.59
CA THR A 144 -7.05 13.72 12.81
C THR A 144 -6.28 12.63 13.55
N LEU A 145 -6.05 11.51 12.85
CA LEU A 145 -5.15 10.45 13.30
C LEU A 145 -3.70 10.83 12.99
N TYR A 146 -2.83 10.72 14.00
CA TYR A 146 -1.40 10.96 13.87
C TYR A 146 -0.63 9.64 13.89
N SER A 147 0.51 9.62 13.21
CA SER A 147 1.45 8.52 13.32
C SER A 147 1.90 8.34 14.78
N THR A 148 1.89 7.12 15.26
CA THR A 148 2.44 6.78 16.58
C THR A 148 3.98 6.74 16.56
N ARG A 149 4.59 6.64 15.38
CA ARG A 149 6.04 6.42 15.18
C ARG A 149 6.84 7.70 14.91
N HIS A 150 6.21 8.74 14.34
CA HIS A 150 6.90 9.98 13.98
C HIS A 150 6.20 11.17 14.61
N SER A 151 6.98 12.20 14.97
CA SER A 151 6.44 13.50 15.41
C SER A 151 5.88 14.25 14.20
N GLY A 152 4.64 13.96 13.81
CA GLY A 152 3.96 14.63 12.70
C GLY A 152 2.74 13.86 12.18
N CYS A 153 1.96 14.52 11.36
CA CYS A 153 0.88 13.86 10.61
C CYS A 153 1.51 12.86 9.63
N GLY A 154 1.14 11.58 9.72
CA GLY A 154 1.66 10.55 8.82
C GLY A 154 1.39 10.94 7.35
N THR A 155 2.44 11.06 6.56
CA THR A 155 2.35 11.48 5.14
C THR A 155 1.46 10.56 4.32
N GLY A 156 1.41 9.27 4.68
CA GLY A 156 0.61 8.26 3.99
C GLY A 156 -0.89 8.56 4.00
N LEU A 157 -1.48 8.86 5.16
CA LEU A 157 -2.91 9.18 5.25
C LEU A 157 -3.26 10.53 4.59
N ILE A 158 -2.33 11.48 4.54
CA ILE A 158 -2.51 12.74 3.79
C ILE A 158 -2.60 12.44 2.30
N SER A 159 -1.71 11.60 1.77
CA SER A 159 -1.72 11.16 0.38
C SER A 159 -3.00 10.41 0.04
N VAL A 160 -3.46 9.50 0.91
CA VAL A 160 -4.74 8.81 0.77
C VAL A 160 -5.90 9.79 0.70
N LYS A 161 -6.01 10.75 1.64
CA LYS A 161 -7.07 11.77 1.64
C LYS A 161 -7.05 12.62 0.35
N SER A 162 -5.87 12.98 -0.13
CA SER A 162 -5.72 13.75 -1.37
C SER A 162 -6.20 12.97 -2.59
N ALA A 163 -5.82 11.70 -2.71
CA ALA A 163 -6.26 10.85 -3.80
C ALA A 163 -7.78 10.60 -3.77
N VAL A 164 -8.34 10.31 -2.60
CA VAL A 164 -9.81 10.13 -2.47
C VAL A 164 -10.56 11.39 -2.93
N ARG A 165 -10.09 12.58 -2.57
CA ARG A 165 -10.68 13.85 -3.04
C ARG A 165 -10.56 14.03 -4.55
N LYS A 166 -9.44 13.63 -5.16
CA LYS A 166 -9.24 13.69 -6.63
C LYS A 166 -10.33 12.95 -7.40
N TYR A 167 -10.83 11.85 -6.83
CA TYR A 167 -11.90 11.02 -7.40
C TYR A 167 -13.28 11.31 -6.80
N ASN A 168 -13.51 12.47 -6.19
CA ASN A 168 -14.77 12.80 -5.51
C ASN A 168 -15.27 11.66 -4.62
N GLY A 169 -14.32 10.93 -4.02
CA GLY A 169 -14.58 9.73 -3.24
C GLY A 169 -14.92 10.01 -1.78
N GLN A 170 -15.18 8.93 -1.06
CA GLN A 170 -15.43 8.94 0.37
C GLN A 170 -14.38 8.13 1.10
N LEU A 171 -13.92 8.63 2.24
CA LEU A 171 -12.99 7.94 3.14
C LEU A 171 -13.62 7.87 4.52
N THR A 172 -13.82 6.65 5.02
CA THR A 172 -14.29 6.40 6.39
C THR A 172 -13.23 5.60 7.14
N MET A 173 -12.99 5.98 8.37
CA MET A 173 -12.09 5.25 9.29
C MET A 173 -12.86 4.94 10.57
N SER A 174 -12.82 3.69 10.99
CA SER A 174 -13.45 3.24 12.23
C SER A 174 -12.54 2.33 13.04
N THR A 175 -12.82 2.28 14.32
CA THR A 175 -12.09 1.41 15.26
C THR A 175 -13.11 0.71 16.14
N GLU A 176 -13.10 -0.60 16.11
CA GLU A 176 -13.96 -1.44 16.91
C GLU A 176 -13.21 -2.71 17.33
N ASN A 177 -13.32 -3.12 18.59
CA ASN A 177 -12.72 -4.35 19.11
C ASN A 177 -11.24 -4.55 18.77
N LYS A 178 -10.43 -3.47 18.87
CA LYS A 178 -9.03 -3.45 18.44
C LYS A 178 -8.80 -3.77 16.97
N THR A 179 -9.80 -3.56 16.13
CA THR A 179 -9.67 -3.59 14.68
C THR A 179 -9.74 -2.16 14.15
N PHE A 180 -8.77 -1.77 13.36
CA PHE A 180 -8.77 -0.51 12.61
C PHE A 180 -9.20 -0.81 11.19
N ARG A 181 -10.21 -0.11 10.71
CA ARG A 181 -10.78 -0.27 9.36
C ARG A 181 -10.71 1.05 8.61
N VAL A 182 -10.19 0.99 7.40
CA VAL A 182 -10.26 2.07 6.42
C VAL A 182 -11.14 1.62 5.28
N HIS A 183 -12.16 2.38 4.96
CA HIS A 183 -13.07 2.15 3.84
C HIS A 183 -13.00 3.35 2.89
N ILE A 184 -12.70 3.09 1.63
CA ILE A 184 -12.61 4.06 0.55
C ILE A 184 -13.61 3.69 -0.54
N LEU A 185 -14.35 4.68 -1.00
CA LEU A 185 -15.14 4.63 -2.23
C LEU A 185 -14.58 5.69 -3.18
N LEU A 186 -14.26 5.31 -4.42
CA LEU A 186 -13.83 6.22 -5.47
C LEU A 186 -14.90 6.26 -6.57
N ASN A 187 -15.23 7.46 -7.03
CA ASN A 187 -16.05 7.69 -8.23
C ASN A 187 -15.09 7.88 -9.41
N LEU A 188 -15.19 7.04 -10.44
CA LEU A 188 -14.26 6.91 -11.56
C LEU A 188 -14.81 7.52 -12.85
#